data_57cc9753a1159ab9386073268eb11d3a
#
_entry.id   57cc9753a1159ab9386073268eb11d3a
#
_cell.length_a   1.000
_cell.length_b   1.000
_cell.length_c   1.000
_cell.angle_alpha   90.00
_cell.angle_beta   90.00
_cell.angle_gamma   90.00
#
_symmetry.space_group_name_H-M   'P 1'
#
loop_
_entity.id
_entity.type
_entity.pdbx_description
1 polymer ?
#
loop_
_entity_poly.entity_id
_entity_poly.type
_entity_poly.pdbx_seq_one_letter_code
_entity_poly.pdbx_strand_id
1 'polypeptide(L)'
;MIEVKHLTKQYGDKLAVNDISFTVEDGEILGLLGPNGAGKSTTMNMLTGYISSTSGQALINGIDILEDPIKAKAQIGYLPELPPLYLDMTVMGYLNFVYDLKKCKLPRRSHLKDVCNLCRISDVSGRVIKHLSKGYRQRVGLAQALINNPPILILDEPTVGLDPKQIIEIRTLVKKL
;
A
#
# COMPACT_ATOMS: atom_id res chain seq x y z
N MET A 1 4.64 -5.84 -12.79
CA MET A 1 3.85 -7.07 -12.90
C MET A 1 3.80 -7.82 -11.56
N ILE A 2 2.65 -8.37 -11.16
CA ILE A 2 2.48 -9.30 -10.03
C ILE A 2 2.03 -10.65 -10.59
N GLU A 3 2.67 -11.73 -10.18
CA GLU A 3 2.22 -13.09 -10.51
C GLU A 3 1.94 -13.86 -9.23
N VAL A 4 0.77 -14.45 -9.12
CA VAL A 4 0.36 -15.31 -8.02
C VAL A 4 0.08 -16.69 -8.57
N LYS A 5 0.76 -17.71 -8.00
CA LYS A 5 0.71 -19.10 -8.47
C LYS A 5 0.33 -20.02 -7.32
N HIS A 6 -0.86 -20.61 -7.39
CA HIS A 6 -1.37 -21.60 -6.43
C HIS A 6 -1.22 -21.16 -4.96
N LEU A 7 -1.47 -19.85 -4.70
CA LEU A 7 -1.23 -19.25 -3.39
C LEU A 7 -2.27 -19.71 -2.38
N THR A 8 -1.80 -20.29 -1.29
CA THR A 8 -2.63 -20.85 -0.22
C THR A 8 -2.17 -20.33 1.13
N LYS A 9 -3.12 -20.01 2.01
CA LYS A 9 -2.86 -19.70 3.41
C LYS A 9 -3.82 -20.45 4.33
N GLN A 10 -3.24 -21.25 5.21
CA GLN A 10 -3.94 -21.97 6.26
C GLN A 10 -3.45 -21.54 7.64
N TYR A 11 -4.36 -21.36 8.58
CA TYR A 11 -4.12 -21.09 9.99
C TYR A 11 -4.73 -22.21 10.82
N GLY A 12 -3.90 -23.17 11.26
CA GLY A 12 -4.41 -24.38 11.90
C GLY A 12 -5.39 -25.09 10.96
N ASP A 13 -6.64 -25.29 11.41
CA ASP A 13 -7.68 -25.93 10.61
C ASP A 13 -8.44 -24.94 9.68
N LYS A 14 -8.17 -23.63 9.79
CA LYS A 14 -8.86 -22.61 8.98
C LYS A 14 -8.09 -22.32 7.71
N LEU A 15 -8.68 -22.63 6.57
CA LEU A 15 -8.21 -22.27 5.25
C LEU A 15 -8.67 -20.83 4.94
N ALA A 16 -7.75 -19.88 4.94
CA ALA A 16 -8.04 -18.46 4.74
C ALA A 16 -7.95 -18.03 3.27
N VAL A 17 -7.04 -18.62 2.52
CA VAL A 17 -6.88 -18.48 1.07
C VAL A 17 -6.62 -19.85 0.48
N ASN A 18 -7.37 -20.23 -0.55
CA ASN A 18 -7.35 -21.56 -1.13
C ASN A 18 -6.97 -21.53 -2.60
N ASP A 19 -5.75 -21.89 -2.91
CA ASP A 19 -5.23 -22.14 -4.27
C ASP A 19 -5.62 -21.06 -5.31
N ILE A 20 -5.30 -19.79 -5.01
CA ILE A 20 -5.57 -18.70 -5.94
C ILE A 20 -4.40 -18.47 -6.89
N SER A 21 -4.72 -18.21 -8.15
CA SER A 21 -3.75 -17.85 -9.18
C SER A 21 -4.27 -16.69 -10.00
N PHE A 22 -3.46 -15.66 -10.20
CA PHE A 22 -3.77 -14.52 -11.06
C PHE A 22 -2.49 -13.75 -11.42
N THR A 23 -2.58 -12.93 -12.45
CA THR A 23 -1.51 -12.02 -12.86
C THR A 23 -2.07 -10.60 -12.93
N VAL A 24 -1.24 -9.62 -12.58
CA VAL A 24 -1.51 -8.18 -12.77
C VAL A 24 -0.39 -7.62 -13.62
N GLU A 25 -0.73 -7.21 -14.83
CA GLU A 25 0.22 -6.64 -15.78
C GLU A 25 0.59 -5.19 -15.44
N ASP A 26 1.65 -4.69 -16.08
CA ASP A 26 2.05 -3.30 -15.91
C ASP A 26 0.97 -2.36 -16.46
N GLY A 27 0.59 -1.37 -15.64
CA GLY A 27 -0.48 -0.43 -15.96
C GLY A 27 -1.90 -0.96 -15.69
N GLU A 28 -2.03 -2.20 -15.25
CA GLU A 28 -3.32 -2.79 -14.90
C GLU A 28 -3.76 -2.41 -13.48
N ILE A 29 -5.08 -2.30 -13.27
CA ILE A 29 -5.71 -2.15 -11.96
C ILE A 29 -6.58 -3.38 -11.69
N LEU A 30 -6.13 -4.24 -10.79
CA LEU A 30 -6.89 -5.40 -10.35
C LEU A 30 -7.63 -5.10 -9.05
N GLY A 31 -8.94 -5.36 -9.01
CA GLY A 31 -9.76 -5.28 -7.80
C GLY A 31 -10.04 -6.65 -7.20
N LEU A 32 -9.62 -6.88 -5.95
CA LEU A 32 -10.02 -8.05 -5.17
C LEU A 32 -11.37 -7.78 -4.52
N LEU A 33 -12.41 -8.50 -4.97
CA LEU A 33 -13.78 -8.38 -4.48
C LEU A 33 -14.18 -9.62 -3.68
N GLY A 34 -15.02 -9.43 -2.69
CA GLY A 34 -15.55 -10.52 -1.87
C GLY A 34 -16.07 -10.04 -0.51
N PRO A 35 -16.86 -10.85 0.20
CA PRO A 35 -17.36 -10.52 1.53
C PRO A 35 -16.23 -10.41 2.57
N ASN A 36 -16.58 -9.93 3.76
CA ASN A 36 -15.64 -9.96 4.88
C ASN A 36 -15.26 -11.40 5.23
N GLY A 37 -13.96 -11.63 5.46
CA GLY A 37 -13.44 -12.97 5.71
C GLY A 37 -13.12 -13.80 4.46
N ALA A 38 -13.32 -13.28 3.25
CA ALA A 38 -12.99 -13.98 1.99
C ALA A 38 -11.48 -14.09 1.69
N GLY A 39 -10.61 -13.66 2.60
CA GLY A 39 -9.16 -13.77 2.41
C GLY A 39 -8.48 -12.60 1.70
N LYS A 40 -9.21 -11.49 1.38
CA LYS A 40 -8.65 -10.33 0.67
C LYS A 40 -7.40 -9.75 1.36
N SER A 41 -7.53 -9.31 2.62
CA SER A 41 -6.40 -8.75 3.37
C SER A 41 -5.31 -9.79 3.65
N THR A 42 -5.69 -11.07 3.80
CA THR A 42 -4.71 -12.16 3.92
C THR A 42 -3.88 -12.28 2.64
N THR A 43 -4.52 -12.20 1.47
CA THR A 43 -3.83 -12.20 0.18
C THR A 43 -2.89 -11.00 0.04
N MET A 44 -3.37 -9.79 0.35
CA MET A 44 -2.54 -8.59 0.32
C MET A 44 -1.35 -8.66 1.29
N ASN A 45 -1.55 -9.23 2.48
CA ASN A 45 -0.48 -9.45 3.46
C ASN A 45 0.57 -10.46 2.96
N MET A 46 0.18 -11.47 2.21
CA MET A 46 1.14 -12.37 1.55
C MET A 46 1.90 -11.67 0.43
N LEU A 47 1.21 -10.91 -0.43
CA LEU A 47 1.84 -10.15 -1.53
C LEU A 47 2.84 -9.10 -1.03
N THR A 48 2.61 -8.53 0.16
CA THR A 48 3.50 -7.54 0.78
C THR A 48 4.57 -8.20 1.67
N GLY A 49 4.56 -9.53 1.79
CA GLY A 49 5.47 -10.28 2.64
C GLY A 49 5.33 -9.96 4.13
N TYR A 50 4.14 -9.48 4.55
CA TYR A 50 3.81 -9.30 5.97
C TYR A 50 3.59 -10.66 6.67
N ILE A 51 3.00 -11.62 5.94
CA ILE A 51 2.88 -13.01 6.34
C ILE A 51 3.39 -13.92 5.22
N SER A 52 3.91 -15.09 5.57
CA SER A 52 4.27 -16.13 4.59
C SER A 52 3.03 -16.88 4.11
N SER A 53 3.04 -17.35 2.86
CA SER A 53 2.09 -18.35 2.35
C SER A 53 2.33 -19.71 3.02
N THR A 54 1.32 -20.57 3.01
CA THR A 54 1.46 -22.00 3.38
C THR A 54 2.01 -22.79 2.19
N SER A 55 1.56 -22.46 0.98
CA SER A 55 2.07 -23.00 -0.29
C SER A 55 1.83 -22.03 -1.44
N GLY A 56 2.39 -22.32 -2.59
CA GLY A 56 2.33 -21.44 -3.77
C GLY A 56 3.35 -20.30 -3.71
N GLN A 57 3.33 -19.44 -4.72
CA GLN A 57 4.30 -18.37 -4.91
C GLN A 57 3.63 -17.03 -5.19
N ALA A 58 4.27 -15.95 -4.74
CA ALA A 58 3.93 -14.58 -5.10
C ALA A 58 5.19 -13.88 -5.63
N LEU A 59 5.19 -13.55 -6.92
CA LEU A 59 6.30 -12.92 -7.60
C LEU A 59 5.98 -11.44 -7.84
N ILE A 60 6.91 -10.59 -7.45
CA ILE A 60 6.85 -9.13 -7.61
C ILE A 60 7.94 -8.73 -8.63
N ASN A 61 7.53 -8.38 -9.84
CA ASN A 61 8.48 -8.17 -10.96
C ASN A 61 9.47 -9.34 -11.12
N GLY A 62 8.96 -10.58 -11.04
CA GLY A 62 9.77 -11.80 -11.15
C GLY A 62 10.56 -12.17 -9.88
N ILE A 63 10.46 -11.39 -8.79
CA ILE A 63 11.16 -11.65 -7.52
C ILE A 63 10.19 -12.32 -6.55
N ASP A 64 10.50 -13.51 -6.09
CA ASP A 64 9.68 -14.18 -5.06
C ASP A 64 9.77 -13.43 -3.73
N ILE A 65 8.58 -13.10 -3.17
CA ILE A 65 8.47 -12.32 -1.94
C ILE A 65 9.05 -13.06 -0.71
N LEU A 66 9.16 -14.37 -0.75
CA LEU A 66 9.72 -15.18 0.33
C LEU A 66 11.22 -15.43 0.16
N GLU A 67 11.72 -15.53 -1.09
CA GLU A 67 13.14 -15.78 -1.37
C GLU A 67 13.99 -14.51 -1.23
N ASP A 68 13.54 -13.37 -1.79
CA ASP A 68 14.23 -12.07 -1.64
C ASP A 68 13.26 -10.97 -1.22
N PRO A 69 12.79 -11.00 0.05
CA PRO A 69 11.79 -10.07 0.55
C PRO A 69 12.24 -8.61 0.51
N ILE A 70 13.53 -8.34 0.63
CA ILE A 70 14.05 -6.97 0.63
C ILE A 70 13.89 -6.34 -0.75
N LYS A 71 14.31 -7.05 -1.81
CA LYS A 71 14.18 -6.56 -3.18
C LYS A 71 12.72 -6.50 -3.63
N ALA A 72 11.91 -7.51 -3.31
CA ALA A 72 10.50 -7.53 -3.65
C ALA A 72 9.74 -6.38 -2.97
N LYS A 73 9.92 -6.16 -1.66
CA LYS A 73 9.28 -5.07 -0.91
C LYS A 73 9.73 -3.68 -1.40
N ALA A 74 10.95 -3.54 -1.90
CA ALA A 74 11.43 -2.28 -2.48
C ALA A 74 10.63 -1.86 -3.73
N GLN A 75 9.96 -2.81 -4.41
CA GLN A 75 9.11 -2.57 -5.58
C GLN A 75 7.67 -2.19 -5.20
N ILE A 76 7.29 -2.27 -3.93
CA ILE A 76 5.90 -2.14 -3.48
C ILE A 76 5.70 -0.85 -2.69
N GLY A 77 4.66 -0.10 -3.04
CA GLY A 77 4.00 0.85 -2.16
C GLY A 77 2.77 0.20 -1.53
N TYR A 78 2.69 0.16 -0.22
CA TYR A 78 1.59 -0.48 0.48
C TYR A 78 0.82 0.50 1.36
N LEU A 79 -0.49 0.53 1.19
CA LEU A 79 -1.43 1.21 2.08
C LEU A 79 -2.33 0.14 2.71
N PRO A 80 -2.12 -0.23 3.98
CA PRO A 80 -3.05 -1.08 4.71
C PRO A 80 -4.34 -0.34 5.06
N GLU A 81 -5.39 -1.07 5.40
CA GLU A 81 -6.69 -0.52 5.84
C GLU A 81 -6.52 0.55 6.95
N LEU A 82 -5.68 0.27 7.93
CA LEU A 82 -5.28 1.21 8.99
C LEU A 82 -3.81 1.59 8.80
N PRO A 83 -3.51 2.76 8.20
CA PRO A 83 -2.14 3.19 8.00
C PRO A 83 -1.39 3.35 9.33
N PRO A 84 -0.18 2.76 9.49
CA PRO A 84 0.61 2.82 10.72
C PRO A 84 1.32 4.18 10.86
N LEU A 85 0.53 5.24 11.07
CA LEU A 85 1.03 6.60 11.17
C LEU A 85 1.58 6.91 12.56
N TYR A 86 2.71 7.60 12.64
CA TYR A 86 3.21 8.18 13.89
C TYR A 86 2.44 9.45 14.23
N LEU A 87 1.42 9.31 15.09
CA LEU A 87 0.41 10.34 15.34
C LEU A 87 0.97 11.64 15.92
N ASP A 88 2.09 11.60 16.64
CA ASP A 88 2.73 12.77 17.25
C ASP A 88 3.71 13.50 16.30
N MET A 89 3.97 12.94 15.14
CA MET A 89 4.77 13.61 14.11
C MET A 89 3.92 14.58 13.29
N THR A 90 4.56 15.62 12.72
CA THR A 90 3.95 16.38 11.63
C THR A 90 3.90 15.53 10.36
N VAL A 91 2.99 15.84 9.43
CA VAL A 91 2.89 15.14 8.13
C VAL A 91 4.25 15.14 7.42
N MET A 92 4.89 16.31 7.29
CA MET A 92 6.19 16.39 6.62
C MET A 92 7.30 15.67 7.38
N GLY A 93 7.27 15.71 8.71
CA GLY A 93 8.20 14.97 9.57
C GLY A 93 8.09 13.46 9.33
N TYR A 94 6.86 12.94 9.31
CA TYR A 94 6.57 11.53 9.02
C TYR A 94 7.02 11.11 7.61
N LEU A 95 6.70 11.93 6.58
CA LEU A 95 7.12 11.60 5.21
C LEU A 95 8.64 11.64 5.03
N ASN A 96 9.35 12.55 5.71
CA ASN A 96 10.81 12.54 5.75
C ASN A 96 11.35 11.26 6.41
N PHE A 97 10.77 10.85 7.53
CA PHE A 97 11.14 9.60 8.20
C PHE A 97 10.96 8.38 7.26
N VAL A 98 9.81 8.29 6.58
CA VAL A 98 9.56 7.20 5.62
C VAL A 98 10.53 7.26 4.42
N TYR A 99 10.85 8.47 3.95
CA TYR A 99 11.84 8.68 2.89
C TYR A 99 13.21 8.07 3.28
N ASP A 100 13.66 8.33 4.51
CA ASP A 100 14.93 7.78 5.01
C ASP A 100 14.84 6.27 5.23
N LEU A 101 13.74 5.77 5.79
CA LEU A 101 13.50 4.35 6.01
C LEU A 101 13.53 3.55 4.70
N LYS A 102 12.93 4.08 3.63
CA LYS A 102 12.96 3.47 2.30
C LYS A 102 14.29 3.67 1.56
N LYS A 103 15.26 4.38 2.16
CA LYS A 103 16.55 4.74 1.52
C LYS A 103 16.34 5.37 0.14
N CYS A 104 15.32 6.24 0.01
CA CYS A 104 14.95 6.85 -1.24
C CYS A 104 16.11 7.71 -1.79
N LYS A 105 16.42 7.57 -3.08
CA LYS A 105 17.51 8.29 -3.76
C LYS A 105 17.02 9.46 -4.62
N LEU A 106 15.72 9.65 -4.74
CA LEU A 106 15.15 10.77 -5.50
C LEU A 106 15.45 12.10 -4.80
N PRO A 107 15.48 13.25 -5.50
CA PRO A 107 15.71 14.56 -4.87
C PRO A 107 14.63 14.83 -3.80
N ARG A 108 15.02 14.79 -2.51
CA ARG A 108 14.10 14.78 -1.36
C ARG A 108 13.04 15.88 -1.42
N ARG A 109 13.48 17.13 -1.57
CA ARG A 109 12.58 18.30 -1.47
C ARG A 109 11.50 18.31 -2.56
N SER A 110 11.90 18.05 -3.81
CA SER A 110 10.94 17.99 -4.93
C SER A 110 10.05 16.78 -4.81
N HIS A 111 10.61 15.58 -4.56
CA HIS A 111 9.85 14.35 -4.45
C HIS A 111 8.77 14.42 -3.36
N LEU A 112 9.13 14.83 -2.15
CA LEU A 112 8.15 14.96 -1.06
C LEU A 112 7.09 16.03 -1.35
N LYS A 113 7.47 17.14 -2.00
CA LYS A 113 6.53 18.18 -2.46
C LYS A 113 5.54 17.59 -3.48
N ASP A 114 6.04 16.85 -4.47
CA ASP A 114 5.22 16.24 -5.52
C ASP A 114 4.23 15.21 -4.94
N VAL A 115 4.70 14.37 -4.02
CA VAL A 115 3.86 13.41 -3.29
C VAL A 115 2.78 14.13 -2.47
N CYS A 116 3.13 15.20 -1.75
CA CYS A 116 2.16 16.00 -0.99
C CYS A 116 1.10 16.63 -1.91
N ASN A 117 1.51 17.18 -3.04
CA ASN A 117 0.59 17.79 -4.03
C ASN A 117 -0.34 16.72 -4.63
N LEU A 118 0.23 15.58 -5.02
CA LEU A 118 -0.51 14.46 -5.60
C LEU A 118 -1.59 13.95 -4.65
N CYS A 119 -1.25 13.76 -3.37
CA CYS A 119 -2.18 13.30 -2.33
C CYS A 119 -3.06 14.42 -1.75
N ARG A 120 -2.89 15.68 -2.20
CA ARG A 120 -3.63 16.86 -1.71
C ARG A 120 -3.54 17.01 -0.19
N ILE A 121 -2.32 17.00 0.33
CA ILE A 121 -2.00 17.19 1.76
C ILE A 121 -0.99 18.31 2.00
N SER A 122 -0.72 19.12 0.98
CA SER A 122 0.24 20.22 1.08
C SER A 122 -0.17 21.28 2.09
N ASP A 123 -1.48 21.55 2.21
CA ASP A 123 -2.09 22.49 3.15
C ASP A 123 -1.94 22.08 4.62
N VAL A 124 -1.78 20.78 4.88
CA VAL A 124 -1.63 20.20 6.22
C VAL A 124 -0.23 19.66 6.51
N SER A 125 0.74 19.89 5.61
CA SER A 125 2.09 19.31 5.70
C SER A 125 2.84 19.63 7.00
N GLY A 126 2.59 20.80 7.60
CA GLY A 126 3.14 21.20 8.89
C GLY A 126 2.30 20.79 10.10
N ARG A 127 1.11 20.21 9.92
CA ARG A 127 0.22 19.84 11.04
C ARG A 127 0.61 18.48 11.61
N VAL A 128 0.36 18.32 12.91
CA VAL A 128 0.55 17.05 13.62
C VAL A 128 -0.56 16.09 13.20
N ILE A 129 -0.18 14.84 12.88
CA ILE A 129 -1.07 13.84 12.28
C ILE A 129 -2.28 13.51 13.17
N LYS A 130 -2.13 13.50 14.49
CA LYS A 130 -3.26 13.25 15.42
C LYS A 130 -4.39 14.26 15.32
N HIS A 131 -4.12 15.47 14.82
CA HIS A 131 -5.11 16.51 14.65
C HIS A 131 -5.79 16.51 13.27
N LEU A 132 -5.46 15.54 12.43
CA LEU A 132 -6.06 15.39 11.10
C LEU A 132 -7.35 14.55 11.15
N SER A 133 -8.28 14.86 10.24
CA SER A 133 -9.43 14.00 9.99
C SER A 133 -9.01 12.62 9.47
N LYS A 134 -9.90 11.63 9.56
CA LYS A 134 -9.65 10.29 9.03
C LYS A 134 -9.26 10.33 7.53
N GLY A 135 -9.94 11.15 6.73
CA GLY A 135 -9.64 11.32 5.31
C GLY A 135 -8.24 11.86 5.04
N TYR A 136 -7.80 12.85 5.81
CA TYR A 136 -6.42 13.34 5.70
C TYR A 136 -5.40 12.29 6.15
N ARG A 137 -5.66 11.52 7.20
CA ARG A 137 -4.78 10.43 7.62
C ARG A 137 -4.65 9.36 6.54
N GLN A 138 -5.76 9.01 5.87
CA GLN A 138 -5.73 8.07 4.75
C GLN A 138 -4.88 8.60 3.58
N ARG A 139 -4.97 9.90 3.26
CA ARG A 139 -4.12 10.55 2.24
C ARG A 139 -2.64 10.58 2.65
N VAL A 140 -2.32 10.76 3.92
CA VAL A 140 -0.94 10.65 4.44
C VAL A 140 -0.45 9.21 4.30
N GLY A 141 -1.28 8.21 4.60
CA GLY A 141 -0.98 6.80 4.37
C GLY A 141 -0.73 6.48 2.89
N LEU A 142 -1.53 7.05 1.98
CA LEU A 142 -1.28 6.92 0.54
C LEU A 142 0.02 7.62 0.11
N ALA A 143 0.29 8.80 0.65
CA ALA A 143 1.53 9.52 0.39
C ALA A 143 2.77 8.70 0.80
N GLN A 144 2.76 8.05 1.96
CA GLN A 144 3.84 7.17 2.37
C GLN A 144 4.04 5.98 1.41
N ALA A 145 2.95 5.42 0.88
CA ALA A 145 3.03 4.33 -0.09
C ALA A 145 3.74 4.77 -1.38
N LEU A 146 3.53 6.02 -1.81
CA LEU A 146 4.11 6.61 -3.03
C LEU A 146 5.57 7.06 -2.90
N ILE A 147 6.13 7.12 -1.70
CA ILE A 147 7.55 7.47 -1.52
C ILE A 147 8.43 6.44 -2.23
N ASN A 148 9.41 6.94 -2.99
CA ASN A 148 10.33 6.22 -3.85
C ASN A 148 9.74 5.76 -5.21
N ASN A 149 8.56 6.25 -5.59
CA ASN A 149 7.88 5.93 -6.86
C ASN A 149 7.83 4.42 -7.13
N PRO A 150 7.24 3.63 -6.23
CA PRO A 150 7.19 2.18 -6.41
C PRO A 150 6.43 1.83 -7.69
N PRO A 151 6.90 0.86 -8.50
CA PRO A 151 6.21 0.44 -9.71
C PRO A 151 4.89 -0.30 -9.43
N ILE A 152 4.70 -0.80 -8.21
CA ILE A 152 3.51 -1.54 -7.80
C ILE A 152 2.90 -0.88 -6.56
N LEU A 153 1.57 -0.65 -6.60
CA LEU A 153 0.80 -0.18 -5.46
C LEU A 153 -0.20 -1.25 -5.02
N ILE A 154 -0.15 -1.59 -3.74
CA ILE A 154 -1.13 -2.46 -3.09
C ILE A 154 -1.91 -1.60 -2.09
N LEU A 155 -3.23 -1.53 -2.27
CA LEU A 155 -4.11 -0.68 -1.47
C LEU A 155 -5.20 -1.55 -0.85
N ASP A 156 -5.16 -1.71 0.48
CA ASP A 156 -6.17 -2.45 1.23
C ASP A 156 -7.24 -1.47 1.73
N GLU A 157 -8.43 -1.56 1.16
CA GLU A 157 -9.60 -0.75 1.48
C GLU A 157 -9.34 0.77 1.57
N PRO A 158 -8.74 1.41 0.54
CA PRO A 158 -8.25 2.78 0.60
C PRO A 158 -9.34 3.84 0.84
N THR A 159 -10.62 3.45 0.80
CA THR A 159 -11.77 4.34 0.92
C THR A 159 -12.61 4.11 2.19
N VAL A 160 -12.22 3.20 3.06
CA VAL A 160 -12.97 2.87 4.28
C VAL A 160 -13.10 4.08 5.20
N GLY A 161 -14.36 4.37 5.57
CA GLY A 161 -14.70 5.45 6.50
C GLY A 161 -14.44 6.86 5.96
N LEU A 162 -14.37 7.01 4.63
CA LEU A 162 -14.36 8.29 3.94
C LEU A 162 -15.78 8.69 3.53
N ASP A 163 -16.03 10.00 3.44
CA ASP A 163 -17.27 10.51 2.86
C ASP A 163 -17.30 10.34 1.32
N PRO A 164 -18.50 10.42 0.68
CA PRO A 164 -18.63 10.18 -0.76
C PRO A 164 -17.72 11.05 -1.63
N LYS A 165 -17.47 12.31 -1.24
CA LYS A 165 -16.60 13.22 -1.98
C LYS A 165 -15.15 12.76 -1.91
N GLN A 166 -14.70 12.38 -0.71
CA GLN A 166 -13.34 11.87 -0.50
C GLN A 166 -13.10 10.55 -1.24
N ILE A 167 -14.11 9.67 -1.32
CA ILE A 167 -14.03 8.42 -2.09
C ILE A 167 -13.77 8.72 -3.57
N ILE A 168 -14.51 9.67 -4.16
CA ILE A 168 -14.31 10.07 -5.56
C ILE A 168 -12.89 10.64 -5.77
N GLU A 169 -12.41 11.43 -4.83
CA GLU A 169 -11.07 12.04 -4.91
C GLU A 169 -9.96 10.98 -4.85
N ILE A 170 -10.05 10.00 -3.94
CA ILE A 170 -9.09 8.89 -3.86
C ILE A 170 -9.13 8.01 -5.12
N ARG A 171 -10.33 7.67 -5.62
CA ARG A 171 -10.47 6.90 -6.87
C ARG A 171 -9.86 7.64 -8.06
N THR A 172 -10.07 8.95 -8.15
CA THR A 172 -9.48 9.77 -9.21
C THR A 172 -7.96 9.81 -9.10
N LEU A 173 -7.43 9.85 -7.88
CA LEU A 173 -6.00 9.81 -7.63
C LEU A 173 -5.39 8.47 -8.05
N VAL A 174 -5.98 7.36 -7.61
CA VAL A 174 -5.50 6.01 -7.98
C VAL A 174 -5.49 5.79 -9.51
N LYS A 175 -6.52 6.30 -10.22
CA LYS A 175 -6.56 6.22 -11.70
C LYS A 175 -5.49 7.05 -12.41
N LYS A 176 -4.92 8.06 -11.74
CA LYS A 176 -3.82 8.87 -12.31
C LYS A 176 -2.44 8.25 -12.11
N LEU A 177 -2.34 7.38 -11.13
CA LEU A 177 -1.12 6.64 -10.81
C LEU A 177 -0.91 5.47 -11.75
#